data_4d3121f27a28df9228ecd8b91e10cbb2
#
_entry.id   4d3121f27a28df9228ecd8b91e10cbb2
#
_cell.length_a   1.000
_cell.length_b   1.000
_cell.length_c   1.000
_cell.angle_alpha   90.00
_cell.angle_beta   90.00
_cell.angle_gamma   90.00
#
_symmetry.space_group_name_H-M   'P 1'
#
loop_
_entity.id
_entity.type
_entity.pdbx_description
1 polymer ?
#
loop_
_entity_poly.entity_id
_entity_poly.type
_entity_poly.pdbx_seq_one_letter_code
_entity_poly.pdbx_strand_id
1 'polypeptide(L)'
;MSCFSLPILLLHTYILLMYCLLFGLCIEMPSYVMYKGKVPGVYDDWEECRRQVHRFSGNNYIGYTTRAEAESRYARYLAGERRERWRNRVKTSFIAIMLIVMTAALFYVMIV
;
A
#
# COMPACT_ATOMS: atom_id res chain seq x y z
N MET A 1 42.36 -28.35 28.47
CA MET A 1 41.18 -28.86 27.78
C MET A 1 40.17 -27.80 27.38
N SER A 2 40.21 -26.63 27.96
CA SER A 2 39.30 -25.51 27.58
C SER A 2 39.60 -24.87 26.22
N CYS A 3 40.79 -25.08 25.64
CA CYS A 3 41.15 -24.50 24.34
C CYS A 3 40.49 -25.17 23.13
N PHE A 4 39.93 -26.36 23.26
CA PHE A 4 39.27 -27.07 22.16
C PHE A 4 37.76 -26.80 22.04
N SER A 5 37.11 -26.31 23.09
CA SER A 5 35.66 -25.99 23.08
C SER A 5 35.36 -24.60 22.55
N LEU A 6 36.30 -23.64 22.69
CA LEU A 6 36.15 -22.27 22.21
C LEU A 6 36.01 -22.17 20.67
N PRO A 7 36.88 -22.81 19.85
CA PRO A 7 36.76 -22.75 18.40
C PRO A 7 35.49 -23.46 17.89
N ILE A 8 35.03 -24.50 18.57
CA ILE A 8 33.79 -25.21 18.22
C ILE A 8 32.57 -24.35 18.50
N LEU A 9 32.53 -23.63 19.62
CA LEU A 9 31.46 -22.67 19.94
C LEU A 9 31.43 -21.49 18.98
N LEU A 10 32.62 -20.95 18.62
CA LEU A 10 32.74 -19.90 17.62
C LEU A 10 32.28 -20.37 16.23
N LEU A 11 32.63 -21.58 15.83
CA LEU A 11 32.19 -22.19 14.60
C LEU A 11 30.65 -22.38 14.59
N HIS A 12 30.09 -22.81 15.71
CA HIS A 12 28.64 -23.01 15.85
C HIS A 12 27.88 -21.69 15.76
N THR A 13 28.38 -20.64 16.42
CA THR A 13 27.77 -19.29 16.31
C THR A 13 27.92 -18.71 14.91
N TYR A 14 29.04 -18.96 14.24
CA TYR A 14 29.25 -18.52 12.87
C TYR A 14 28.31 -19.24 11.90
N ILE A 15 28.10 -20.53 12.06
CA ILE A 15 27.15 -21.33 11.27
C ILE A 15 25.72 -20.82 11.49
N LEU A 16 25.33 -20.54 12.74
CA LEU A 16 24.01 -19.96 13.05
C LEU A 16 23.81 -18.60 12.41
N LEU A 17 24.83 -17.72 12.44
CA LEU A 17 24.80 -16.43 11.78
C LEU A 17 24.70 -16.57 10.26
N MET A 18 25.44 -17.52 9.67
CA MET A 18 25.35 -17.83 8.24
C MET A 18 23.98 -18.38 7.87
N TYR A 19 23.37 -19.22 8.69
CA TYR A 19 22.00 -19.68 8.49
C TYR A 19 21.00 -18.52 8.56
N CYS A 20 21.14 -17.63 9.52
CA CYS A 20 20.32 -16.43 9.61
C CYS A 20 20.44 -15.52 8.37
N LEU A 21 21.66 -15.39 7.82
CA LEU A 21 21.90 -14.57 6.63
C LEU A 21 21.43 -15.26 5.34
N LEU A 22 21.65 -16.58 5.21
CA LEU A 22 21.31 -17.34 4.01
C LEU A 22 19.81 -17.64 3.90
N PHE A 23 19.14 -17.95 5.00
CA PHE A 23 17.73 -18.27 5.00
C PHE A 23 16.84 -17.02 5.18
N GLY A 24 17.50 -15.83 5.31
CA GLY A 24 16.72 -14.63 5.51
C GLY A 24 15.64 -14.86 6.56
N LEU A 25 16.05 -15.36 7.73
CA LEU A 25 15.17 -15.36 8.90
C LEU A 25 14.96 -13.91 9.36
N CYS A 26 14.59 -13.09 8.40
CA CYS A 26 13.67 -12.02 8.69
C CYS A 26 12.50 -12.72 9.33
N ILE A 27 12.29 -12.45 10.58
CA ILE A 27 11.02 -12.73 11.23
C ILE A 27 10.01 -12.07 10.30
N GLU A 28 9.34 -12.88 9.48
CA GLU A 28 8.30 -12.40 8.59
C GLU A 28 7.18 -11.92 9.50
N MET A 29 7.24 -10.66 9.86
CA MET A 29 6.15 -10.05 10.61
C MET A 29 5.00 -9.82 9.63
N PRO A 30 3.85 -10.45 9.86
CA PRO A 30 2.71 -10.23 9.00
C PRO A 30 2.33 -8.75 9.07
N SER A 31 2.16 -8.14 7.91
CA SER A 31 1.71 -6.76 7.78
C SER A 31 0.34 -6.73 7.14
N TYR A 32 -0.50 -5.82 7.59
CA TYR A 32 -1.86 -5.67 7.11
C TYR A 32 -1.99 -4.38 6.33
N VAL A 33 -2.54 -4.48 5.12
CA VAL A 33 -2.87 -3.31 4.31
C VAL A 33 -4.35 -3.03 4.46
N MET A 34 -4.67 -1.85 4.90
CA MET A 34 -6.03 -1.35 4.94
C MET A 34 -6.27 -0.41 3.78
N TYR A 35 -7.06 -0.86 2.82
CA TYR A 35 -7.46 -0.06 1.67
C TYR A 35 -8.62 0.88 2.00
N LYS A 36 -9.58 0.39 2.80
CA LYS A 36 -10.73 1.17 3.27
C LYS A 36 -10.95 0.93 4.76
N GLY A 37 -10.90 1.99 5.54
CA GLY A 37 -11.09 2.00 6.97
C GLY A 37 -11.09 3.45 7.47
N LYS A 38 -11.05 3.63 8.78
CA LYS A 38 -10.98 4.97 9.39
C LYS A 38 -9.71 5.71 8.98
N VAL A 39 -8.57 5.03 9.02
CA VAL A 39 -7.28 5.55 8.56
C VAL A 39 -6.64 4.49 7.66
N PRO A 40 -6.73 4.63 6.32
CA PRO A 40 -6.07 3.69 5.40
C PRO A 40 -4.55 3.74 5.54
N GLY A 41 -3.89 2.60 5.41
CA GLY A 41 -2.44 2.51 5.53
C GLY A 41 -1.95 1.08 5.69
N VAL A 42 -0.67 0.96 5.99
CA VAL A 42 0.00 -0.31 6.28
C VAL A 42 0.20 -0.42 7.78
N TYR A 43 -0.25 -1.51 8.36
CA TYR A 43 -0.19 -1.78 9.80
C TYR A 43 0.61 -3.05 10.06
N ASP A 44 1.51 -3.02 11.02
CA ASP A 44 2.28 -4.19 11.44
C ASP A 44 1.60 -4.96 12.58
N ASP A 45 0.67 -4.30 13.28
CA ASP A 45 -0.08 -4.88 14.38
C ASP A 45 -1.54 -5.08 13.98
N TRP A 46 -2.04 -6.31 14.17
CA TRP A 46 -3.45 -6.65 13.94
C TRP A 46 -4.40 -5.87 14.84
N GLU A 47 -4.04 -5.66 16.10
CA GLU A 47 -4.89 -4.93 17.05
C GLU A 47 -5.14 -3.49 16.60
N GLU A 48 -4.11 -2.83 16.09
CA GLU A 48 -4.24 -1.49 15.55
C GLU A 48 -5.08 -1.46 14.28
N CYS A 49 -4.83 -2.40 13.37
CA CYS A 49 -5.63 -2.58 12.15
C CYS A 49 -7.10 -2.83 12.49
N ARG A 50 -7.36 -3.71 13.46
CA ARG A 50 -8.71 -4.03 13.92
C ARG A 50 -9.47 -2.80 14.44
N ARG A 51 -8.81 -1.92 15.18
CA ARG A 51 -9.42 -0.68 15.67
C ARG A 51 -9.89 0.21 14.53
N GLN A 52 -9.17 0.22 13.41
CA GLN A 52 -9.49 1.03 12.24
C GLN A 52 -10.67 0.48 11.43
N VAL A 53 -10.86 -0.84 11.44
CA VAL A 53 -12.01 -1.49 10.74
C VAL A 53 -13.24 -1.61 11.62
N HIS A 54 -13.09 -1.54 12.94
CA HIS A 54 -14.20 -1.69 13.88
C HIS A 54 -15.26 -0.61 13.67
N ARG A 55 -16.49 -1.03 13.49
CA ARG A 55 -17.65 -0.17 13.21
C ARG A 55 -17.53 0.67 11.93
N PHE A 56 -16.64 0.31 11.02
CA PHE A 56 -16.53 0.94 9.72
C PHE A 56 -17.21 0.08 8.66
N SER A 57 -18.25 0.60 8.04
CA SER A 57 -18.97 -0.08 6.97
C SER A 57 -18.18 -0.02 5.67
N GLY A 58 -18.07 -1.17 4.98
CA GLY A 58 -17.33 -1.26 3.73
C GLY A 58 -15.82 -1.28 3.89
N ASN A 59 -15.32 -1.76 5.04
CA ASN A 59 -13.88 -1.94 5.24
C ASN A 59 -13.29 -2.92 4.23
N ASN A 60 -12.05 -2.69 3.86
CA ASN A 60 -11.28 -3.59 3.00
C ASN A 60 -9.84 -3.63 3.49
N TYR A 61 -9.41 -4.79 3.94
CA TYR A 61 -8.04 -5.03 4.40
C TYR A 61 -7.56 -6.42 3.98
N ILE A 62 -6.26 -6.55 3.78
CA ILE A 62 -5.62 -7.81 3.40
C ILE A 62 -4.33 -7.95 4.21
N GLY A 63 -4.10 -9.16 4.76
CA GLY A 63 -2.86 -9.51 5.42
C GLY A 63 -1.83 -10.00 4.41
N TYR A 64 -0.58 -9.56 4.56
CA TYR A 64 0.56 -9.99 3.76
C TYR A 64 1.63 -10.57 4.68
N THR A 65 2.45 -11.45 4.12
CA THR A 65 3.51 -12.13 4.88
C THR A 65 4.66 -11.19 5.24
N THR A 66 4.97 -10.25 4.36
CA THR A 66 6.07 -9.29 4.55
C THR A 66 5.59 -7.86 4.43
N ARG A 67 6.24 -6.96 5.18
CA ARG A 67 5.96 -5.53 5.12
C ARG A 67 6.28 -4.95 3.74
N ALA A 68 7.36 -5.39 3.11
CA ALA A 68 7.75 -4.92 1.78
C ALA A 68 6.67 -5.21 0.73
N GLU A 69 6.06 -6.40 0.77
CA GLU A 69 4.95 -6.74 -0.10
C GLU A 69 3.71 -5.88 0.19
N ALA A 70 3.38 -5.71 1.46
CA ALA A 70 2.28 -4.86 1.89
C ALA A 70 2.42 -3.43 1.38
N GLU A 71 3.59 -2.83 1.55
CA GLU A 71 3.89 -1.47 1.09
C GLU A 71 3.82 -1.35 -0.44
N SER A 72 4.35 -2.33 -1.17
CA SER A 72 4.31 -2.34 -2.64
C SER A 72 2.87 -2.46 -3.17
N ARG A 73 2.04 -3.28 -2.54
CA ARG A 73 0.62 -3.43 -2.88
C ARG A 73 -0.17 -2.16 -2.61
N TYR A 74 0.08 -1.54 -1.47
CA TYR A 74 -0.57 -0.28 -1.10
C TYR A 74 -0.16 0.88 -2.04
N ALA A 75 1.11 0.96 -2.40
CA ALA A 75 1.60 1.95 -3.36
C ALA A 75 0.95 1.80 -4.74
N ARG A 76 0.77 0.57 -5.24
CA ARG A 76 0.04 0.30 -6.49
C ARG A 76 -1.43 0.73 -6.41
N TYR A 77 -2.08 0.45 -5.30
CA TYR A 77 -3.45 0.88 -5.06
C TYR A 77 -3.59 2.40 -5.11
N LEU A 78 -2.71 3.12 -4.41
CA LEU A 78 -2.70 4.59 -4.40
C LEU A 78 -2.42 5.17 -5.80
N ALA A 79 -1.53 4.55 -6.57
CA ALA A 79 -1.25 4.96 -7.95
C ALA A 79 -2.47 4.79 -8.85
N GLY A 80 -3.22 3.69 -8.68
CA GLY A 80 -4.47 3.43 -9.38
C GLY A 80 -5.53 4.47 -9.07
N GLU A 81 -5.77 4.77 -7.78
CA GLU A 81 -6.70 5.80 -7.37
C GLU A 81 -6.35 7.18 -7.91
N ARG A 82 -5.07 7.51 -7.91
CA ARG A 82 -4.57 8.78 -8.43
C ARG A 82 -4.86 8.93 -9.93
N ARG A 83 -4.65 7.85 -10.71
CA ARG A 83 -4.97 7.80 -12.14
C ARG A 83 -6.46 7.98 -12.38
N GLU A 84 -7.31 7.32 -11.59
CA GLU A 84 -8.77 7.46 -11.73
C GLU A 84 -9.26 8.86 -11.42
N ARG A 85 -8.78 9.47 -10.35
CA ARG A 85 -9.09 10.86 -10.01
C ARG A 85 -8.67 11.82 -11.12
N TRP A 86 -7.49 11.64 -11.68
CA TRP A 86 -7.00 12.46 -12.79
C TRP A 86 -7.87 12.27 -14.03
N ARG A 87 -8.17 11.05 -14.40
CA ARG A 87 -9.05 10.71 -15.54
C ARG A 87 -10.44 11.32 -15.39
N ASN A 88 -11.01 11.25 -14.21
CA ASN A 88 -12.31 11.83 -13.91
C ASN A 88 -12.28 13.36 -14.00
N ARG A 89 -11.22 14.01 -13.51
CA ARG A 89 -11.04 15.45 -13.66
C ARG A 89 -10.96 15.87 -15.12
N VAL A 90 -10.19 15.15 -15.92
CA VAL A 90 -10.07 15.43 -17.36
C VAL A 90 -11.41 15.29 -18.06
N LYS A 91 -12.17 14.22 -17.78
CA LYS A 91 -13.52 14.03 -18.34
C LYS A 91 -14.46 15.17 -17.96
N THR A 92 -14.50 15.55 -16.69
CA THR A 92 -15.34 16.62 -16.18
C THR A 92 -14.98 17.96 -16.83
N SER A 93 -13.68 18.26 -16.96
CA SER A 93 -13.21 19.47 -17.64
C SER A 93 -13.60 19.48 -19.11
N PHE A 94 -13.51 18.36 -19.79
CA PHE A 94 -13.88 18.23 -21.19
C PHE A 94 -15.37 18.49 -21.41
N ILE A 95 -16.23 17.92 -20.57
CA ILE A 95 -17.68 18.14 -20.60
C ILE A 95 -18.00 19.62 -20.36
N ALA A 96 -17.36 20.27 -19.38
CA ALA A 96 -17.56 21.68 -19.08
C ALA A 96 -17.18 22.58 -20.28
N ILE A 97 -16.04 22.31 -20.92
CA ILE A 97 -15.60 23.05 -22.11
C ILE A 97 -16.59 22.87 -23.27
N MET A 98 -17.04 21.64 -23.52
CA MET A 98 -18.04 21.37 -24.57
C MET A 98 -19.34 22.10 -24.34
N LEU A 99 -19.83 22.13 -23.08
CA LEU A 99 -21.04 22.88 -22.72
C LEU A 99 -20.88 24.38 -22.95
N ILE A 100 -19.73 24.97 -22.61
CA ILE A 100 -19.43 26.39 -22.84
C ILE A 100 -19.41 26.70 -24.34
N VAL A 101 -18.77 25.86 -25.15
CA VAL A 101 -18.73 26.02 -26.60
C VAL A 101 -20.12 25.95 -27.23
N MET A 102 -20.92 25.00 -26.81
CA MET A 102 -22.31 24.83 -27.28
C MET A 102 -23.20 26.03 -26.92
N THR A 103 -23.11 26.52 -25.70
CA THR A 103 -23.87 27.71 -25.27
C THR A 103 -23.44 28.97 -26.02
N ALA A 104 -22.14 29.14 -26.23
CA ALA A 104 -21.59 30.24 -27.02
C ALA A 104 -22.06 30.21 -28.51
N ALA A 105 -22.07 29.01 -29.11
CA ALA A 105 -22.54 28.82 -30.48
C ALA A 105 -24.05 29.14 -30.61
N LEU A 106 -24.86 28.68 -29.67
CA LEU A 106 -26.31 29.00 -29.63
C LEU A 106 -26.55 30.50 -29.47
N PHE A 107 -25.78 31.14 -28.59
CA PHE A 107 -25.87 32.59 -28.38
C PHE A 107 -25.48 33.38 -29.67
N TYR A 108 -24.44 32.92 -30.36
CA TYR A 108 -24.05 33.50 -31.63
C TYR A 108 -25.17 33.39 -32.68
N VAL A 109 -25.81 32.24 -32.83
CA VAL A 109 -26.90 32.01 -33.76
C VAL A 109 -28.11 32.89 -33.41
N MET A 110 -28.39 33.14 -32.11
CA MET A 110 -29.50 34.00 -31.70
C MET A 110 -29.26 35.49 -31.98
N ILE A 111 -28.02 35.93 -32.00
CA ILE A 111 -27.66 37.34 -32.31
C ILE A 111 -27.62 37.59 -33.81
N VAL A 112 -27.24 36.63 -34.62
CA VAL A 112 -27.20 36.73 -36.08
C VAL A 112 -28.52 36.41 -36.70
#